data_f951b20c411666c4fede2e6173e827bd
#
_entry.id   f951b20c411666c4fede2e6173e827bd
#
_cell.length_a   1.000
_cell.length_b   1.000
_cell.length_c   1.000
_cell.angle_alpha   90.00
_cell.angle_beta   90.00
_cell.angle_gamma   90.00
#
_symmetry.space_group_name_H-M   'P 1'
#
loop_
_entity.id
_entity.type
_entity.pdbx_description
1 polymer ?
#
loop_
_entity_poly.entity_id
_entity_poly.type
_entity_poly.pdbx_seq_one_letter_code
_entity_poly.pdbx_strand_id
1 'polypeptide(L)'
;MLSGSAPASMPNQRHIDGDVCELICMEHFLRLGYWVFPAVQGSSPVDLVIINEDGVRLIQVKKNAERTNPGRKRTARIHRSRSNLQKALGVEMVYVDPIARTVFVTNHNFHANRKRPTELVDPLPKI
;
A
#
# COMPACT_ATOMS: atom_id res chain seq x y z
N MET A 1 -16.94 25.76 -14.07
CA MET A 1 -17.27 25.42 -13.65
C MET A 1 -17.85 24.86 -13.37
N LEU A 2 -17.92 24.42 -13.12
CA LEU A 2 -18.55 23.85 -12.70
C LEU A 2 -19.58 23.92 -12.43
N SER A 3 -19.94 23.85 -12.69
CA SER A 3 -20.99 24.07 -12.54
C SER A 3 -21.68 23.45 -11.74
N GLY A 4 -21.99 23.71 -11.27
CA GLY A 4 -22.73 23.33 -10.35
C GLY A 4 -23.36 22.13 -10.37
N SER A 5 -23.09 21.43 -10.98
CA SER A 5 -23.80 20.43 -10.97
C SER A 5 -23.43 19.40 -10.30
N ALA A 6 -23.74 18.86 -10.00
CA ALA A 6 -24.11 17.86 -9.61
C ALA A 6 -23.34 17.08 -8.84
N PRO A 7 -23.30 17.21 -7.75
CA PRO A 7 -22.65 16.44 -6.81
C PRO A 7 -23.10 15.04 -6.65
N ALA A 8 -24.08 14.65 -7.35
CA ALA A 8 -24.49 13.26 -7.31
C ALA A 8 -23.38 12.30 -7.66
N SER A 9 -22.37 12.80 -8.39
CA SER A 9 -21.26 11.96 -8.76
C SER A 9 -19.99 12.22 -7.96
N MET A 10 -20.10 12.91 -6.85
CA MET A 10 -18.93 13.11 -6.00
C MET A 10 -18.44 11.80 -5.43
N PRO A 11 -17.13 11.59 -5.36
CA PRO A 11 -16.60 10.39 -4.75
C PRO A 11 -16.95 10.37 -3.27
N ASN A 12 -17.14 9.19 -2.75
CA ASN A 12 -17.35 9.05 -1.31
C ASN A 12 -15.99 9.02 -0.60
N GLN A 13 -16.03 9.16 0.71
CA GLN A 13 -14.83 9.27 1.52
C GLN A 13 -13.93 8.04 1.38
N ARG A 14 -14.52 6.89 1.18
CA ARG A 14 -13.76 5.65 1.03
C ARG A 14 -12.87 5.67 -0.20
N HIS A 15 -13.38 6.20 -1.31
CA HIS A 15 -12.59 6.31 -2.53
C HIS A 15 -11.52 7.39 -2.39
N ILE A 16 -11.84 8.48 -1.74
CA ILE A 16 -10.87 9.53 -1.47
C ILE A 16 -9.73 8.98 -0.61
N ASP A 17 -10.04 8.25 0.43
CA ASP A 17 -9.02 7.66 1.30
C ASP A 17 -8.13 6.71 0.52
N GLY A 18 -8.71 5.92 -0.38
CA GLY A 18 -7.95 5.01 -1.21
C GLY A 18 -6.95 5.75 -2.10
N ASP A 19 -7.41 6.82 -2.73
CA ASP A 19 -6.55 7.63 -3.59
C ASP A 19 -5.43 8.29 -2.79
N VAL A 20 -5.76 8.80 -1.61
CA VAL A 20 -4.77 9.42 -0.72
C VAL A 20 -3.75 8.39 -0.27
N CYS A 21 -4.19 7.18 0.07
CA CYS A 21 -3.26 6.12 0.47
C CYS A 21 -2.25 5.82 -0.64
N GLU A 22 -2.71 5.78 -1.90
CA GLU A 22 -1.80 5.53 -3.01
C GLU A 22 -0.79 6.66 -3.18
N LEU A 23 -1.25 7.90 -3.04
CA LEU A 23 -0.34 9.05 -3.14
C LEU A 23 0.71 9.06 -2.03
N ILE A 24 0.30 8.74 -0.81
CA ILE A 24 1.23 8.67 0.32
C ILE A 24 2.23 7.55 0.08
N CYS A 25 1.77 6.42 -0.42
CA CYS A 25 2.64 5.28 -0.72
C CYS A 25 3.67 5.65 -1.79
N MET A 26 3.23 6.34 -2.84
CA MET A 26 4.13 6.80 -3.88
C MET A 26 5.19 7.76 -3.31
N GLU A 27 4.76 8.72 -2.50
CA GLU A 27 5.70 9.63 -1.87
C GLU A 27 6.71 8.89 -1.02
N HIS A 28 6.24 7.92 -0.24
CA HIS A 28 7.12 7.11 0.61
C HIS A 28 8.24 6.47 -0.20
N PHE A 29 7.91 5.81 -1.30
CA PHE A 29 8.91 5.13 -2.09
C PHE A 29 9.78 6.08 -2.90
N LEU A 30 9.23 7.22 -3.32
CA LEU A 30 10.05 8.25 -3.95
C LEU A 30 11.14 8.75 -2.99
N ARG A 31 10.79 8.97 -1.73
CA ARG A 31 11.77 9.43 -0.75
C ARG A 31 12.82 8.39 -0.44
N LEU A 32 12.49 7.12 -0.62
CA LEU A 32 13.44 6.03 -0.46
C LEU A 32 14.33 5.82 -1.68
N GLY A 33 14.15 6.62 -2.73
CA GLY A 33 15.01 6.56 -3.90
C GLY A 33 14.55 5.62 -5.00
N TYR A 34 13.33 5.11 -4.93
CA TYR A 34 12.79 4.28 -5.99
C TYR A 34 12.26 5.10 -7.14
N TRP A 35 12.30 4.54 -8.35
CA TRP A 35 11.47 4.99 -9.45
C TRP A 35 10.09 4.37 -9.25
N VAL A 36 9.04 5.16 -9.35
CA VAL A 36 7.68 4.75 -9.01
C VAL A 36 6.79 4.84 -10.24
N PHE A 37 6.06 3.75 -10.52
CA PHE A 37 5.20 3.65 -11.70
C PHE A 37 3.81 3.20 -11.26
N PRO A 38 2.85 4.12 -11.21
CA PRO A 38 1.48 3.73 -10.84
C PRO A 38 0.79 2.99 -11.99
N ALA A 39 -0.11 2.08 -11.62
CA ALA A 39 -0.92 1.37 -12.60
C ALA A 39 -1.96 2.32 -13.20
N VAL A 40 -2.24 2.13 -14.48
CA VAL A 40 -3.26 2.91 -15.17
C VAL A 40 -4.66 2.36 -14.90
N GLN A 41 -4.76 1.03 -14.79
CA GLN A 41 -6.07 0.38 -14.67
C GLN A 41 -6.39 0.06 -13.22
N GLY A 42 -7.61 0.42 -12.82
CA GLY A 42 -8.06 0.14 -11.46
C GLY A 42 -8.23 -1.34 -11.16
N SER A 43 -8.36 -2.16 -12.18
CA SER A 43 -8.51 -3.60 -12.01
C SER A 43 -7.18 -4.34 -11.93
N SER A 44 -6.08 -3.62 -12.01
CA SER A 44 -4.75 -4.24 -11.94
C SER A 44 -4.53 -4.90 -10.58
N PRO A 45 -3.90 -6.09 -10.54
CA PRO A 45 -3.52 -6.70 -9.26
C PRO A 45 -2.37 -5.97 -8.58
N VAL A 46 -1.80 -4.98 -9.24
CA VAL A 46 -0.67 -4.20 -8.75
C VAL A 46 -1.03 -2.73 -8.85
N ASP A 47 -0.91 -1.99 -7.77
CA ASP A 47 -1.15 -0.55 -7.80
C ASP A 47 0.07 0.23 -8.22
N LEU A 48 1.23 -0.21 -7.80
CA LEU A 48 2.49 0.46 -8.09
C LEU A 48 3.55 -0.56 -8.44
N VAL A 49 4.41 -0.17 -9.36
CA VAL A 49 5.67 -0.87 -9.59
C VAL A 49 6.78 0.07 -9.15
N ILE A 50 7.66 -0.39 -8.31
CA ILE A 50 8.80 0.40 -7.86
C ILE A 50 10.08 -0.30 -8.24
N ILE A 51 11.06 0.47 -8.67
CA ILE A 51 12.31 -0.06 -9.21
C ILE A 51 13.47 0.72 -8.61
N ASN A 52 14.50 0.00 -8.21
CA ASN A 52 15.79 0.59 -7.91
C ASN A 52 16.89 -0.34 -8.41
N GLU A 53 18.13 -0.06 -8.04
CA GLU A 53 19.25 -0.88 -8.53
C GLU A 53 19.17 -2.32 -8.04
N ASP A 54 18.43 -2.58 -6.96
CA ASP A 54 18.31 -3.94 -6.42
C ASP A 54 17.20 -4.74 -7.12
N GLY A 55 16.37 -4.10 -7.93
CA GLY A 55 15.36 -4.82 -8.69
C GLY A 55 13.99 -4.17 -8.69
N VAL A 56 13.01 -4.98 -8.97
CA VAL A 56 11.62 -4.56 -9.17
C VAL A 56 10.76 -5.11 -8.03
N ARG A 57 9.91 -4.26 -7.49
CA ARG A 57 8.93 -4.68 -6.49
C ARG A 57 7.54 -4.28 -6.96
N LEU A 58 6.57 -5.17 -6.74
CA LEU A 58 5.19 -4.98 -7.13
C LEU A 58 4.39 -4.73 -5.87
N ILE A 59 3.64 -3.64 -5.85
CA ILE A 59 3.00 -3.14 -4.63
C ILE A 59 1.48 -3.04 -4.82
N GLN A 60 0.74 -3.57 -3.86
CA GLN A 60 -0.70 -3.34 -3.75
C GLN A 60 -0.93 -2.51 -2.48
N VAL A 61 -1.55 -1.35 -2.64
CA VAL A 61 -1.78 -0.42 -1.53
C VAL A 61 -3.13 -0.69 -0.91
N LYS A 62 -3.18 -0.76 0.41
CA LYS A 62 -4.41 -0.90 1.15
C LYS A 62 -4.45 0.12 2.28
N LYS A 63 -5.65 0.61 2.57
CA LYS A 63 -5.84 1.46 3.73
C LYS A 63 -5.58 0.65 4.99
N ASN A 64 -4.80 1.20 5.90
CA ASN A 64 -4.55 0.55 7.17
C ASN A 64 -5.80 0.69 8.04
N ALA A 65 -6.54 -0.37 8.17
CA ALA A 65 -7.74 -0.43 8.96
C ALA A 65 -7.50 -1.26 10.20
N GLU A 66 -8.09 -0.83 11.29
CA GLU A 66 -7.98 -1.53 12.56
C GLU A 66 -9.35 -1.88 13.06
N ARG A 67 -9.41 -2.92 13.84
CA ARG A 67 -10.66 -3.39 14.40
C ARG A 67 -10.49 -3.54 15.90
N THR A 68 -11.50 -3.05 16.65
CA THR A 68 -11.54 -3.21 18.09
C THR A 68 -12.48 -4.36 18.41
N ASN A 69 -11.99 -5.35 19.09
CA ASN A 69 -12.81 -6.48 19.53
C ASN A 69 -13.44 -6.15 20.87
N PRO A 70 -14.74 -6.46 21.09
CA PRO A 70 -15.37 -6.23 22.38
C PRO A 70 -14.59 -6.94 23.47
N GLY A 71 -14.37 -6.25 24.57
CA GLY A 71 -13.64 -6.80 25.70
C GLY A 71 -12.14 -6.77 25.59
N ARG A 72 -11.60 -6.32 24.49
CA ARG A 72 -10.16 -6.18 24.31
C ARG A 72 -9.75 -4.73 24.38
N LYS A 73 -8.57 -4.50 24.92
CA LYS A 73 -8.06 -3.14 25.10
C LYS A 73 -7.30 -2.63 23.89
N ARG A 74 -6.94 -3.52 22.98
CA ARG A 74 -6.15 -3.16 21.81
C ARG A 74 -6.94 -3.37 20.53
N THR A 75 -6.68 -2.50 19.56
CA THR A 75 -7.16 -2.72 18.22
C THR A 75 -6.20 -3.65 17.48
N ALA A 76 -6.70 -4.32 16.47
CA ALA A 76 -5.89 -5.17 15.62
C ALA A 76 -5.99 -4.71 14.19
N ARG A 77 -4.85 -4.67 13.48
CA ARG A 77 -4.84 -4.34 12.07
C ARG A 77 -5.58 -5.43 11.30
N ILE A 78 -6.41 -4.99 10.37
CA ILE A 78 -7.09 -5.90 9.48
C ILE A 78 -6.16 -6.18 8.31
N HIS A 79 -5.67 -7.42 8.24
CA HIS A 79 -4.83 -7.85 7.14
C HIS A 79 -5.70 -8.37 6.00
N ARG A 80 -5.29 -8.05 4.78
CA ARG A 80 -5.97 -8.50 3.59
C ARG A 80 -5.12 -9.56 2.91
N SER A 81 -5.73 -10.68 2.55
CA SER A 81 -5.01 -11.74 1.87
C SER A 81 -4.72 -11.33 0.43
N ARG A 82 -3.54 -11.72 -0.04
CA ARG A 82 -3.23 -11.60 -1.45
C ARG A 82 -4.02 -12.65 -2.22
N SER A 83 -4.43 -12.30 -3.44
CA SER A 83 -5.02 -13.29 -4.35
C SER A 83 -3.95 -14.29 -4.81
N ASN A 84 -4.39 -15.40 -5.40
CA ASN A 84 -3.44 -16.37 -5.94
C ASN A 84 -2.55 -15.75 -7.01
N LEU A 85 -3.14 -14.89 -7.85
CA LEU A 85 -2.37 -14.20 -8.87
C LEU A 85 -1.33 -13.28 -8.23
N GLN A 86 -1.73 -12.53 -7.21
CA GLN A 86 -0.81 -11.63 -6.53
C GLN A 86 0.34 -12.39 -5.87
N LYS A 87 0.04 -13.54 -5.28
CA LYS A 87 1.09 -14.40 -4.70
C LYS A 87 2.04 -14.90 -5.77
N ALA A 88 1.51 -15.32 -6.90
CA ALA A 88 2.32 -15.83 -8.00
C ALA A 88 3.23 -14.75 -8.58
N LEU A 89 2.73 -13.52 -8.62
CA LEU A 89 3.51 -12.39 -9.13
C LEU A 89 4.48 -11.80 -8.11
N GLY A 90 4.38 -12.20 -6.86
CA GLY A 90 5.21 -11.63 -5.81
C GLY A 90 4.79 -10.24 -5.36
N VAL A 91 3.50 -9.95 -5.42
CA VAL A 91 2.98 -8.64 -5.02
C VAL A 91 3.03 -8.51 -3.50
N GLU A 92 3.52 -7.36 -3.04
CA GLU A 92 3.59 -7.03 -1.61
C GLU A 92 2.42 -6.14 -1.24
N MET A 93 1.78 -6.45 -0.12
CA MET A 93 0.72 -5.60 0.40
C MET A 93 1.35 -4.53 1.27
N VAL A 94 0.98 -3.29 1.01
CA VAL A 94 1.47 -2.13 1.78
C VAL A 94 0.26 -1.42 2.35
N TYR A 95 0.29 -1.20 3.65
CA TYR A 95 -0.82 -0.59 4.38
C TYR A 95 -0.49 0.86 4.72
N VAL A 96 -1.41 1.75 4.44
CA VAL A 96 -1.22 3.18 4.63
C VAL A 96 -2.33 3.73 5.51
N ASP A 97 -1.96 4.50 6.52
CA ASP A 97 -2.92 5.28 7.31
C ASP A 97 -2.96 6.68 6.70
N PRO A 98 -4.08 7.09 6.09
CA PRO A 98 -4.12 8.37 5.41
C PRO A 98 -4.15 9.57 6.36
N ILE A 99 -4.51 9.37 7.61
CA ILE A 99 -4.55 10.44 8.59
C ILE A 99 -3.20 10.63 9.24
N ALA A 100 -2.65 9.55 9.78
CA ALA A 100 -1.32 9.60 10.40
C ALA A 100 -0.21 9.67 9.37
N ARG A 101 -0.51 9.36 8.11
CA ARG A 101 0.43 9.34 6.98
C ARG A 101 1.58 8.37 7.23
N THR A 102 1.27 7.23 7.80
CA THR A 102 2.25 6.17 8.05
C THR A 102 2.09 5.05 7.04
N VAL A 103 3.21 4.41 6.72
CA VAL A 103 3.26 3.33 5.73
C VAL A 103 3.85 2.09 6.39
N PHE A 104 3.14 0.99 6.29
CA PHE A 104 3.61 -0.28 6.80
C PHE A 104 3.82 -1.24 5.63
N VAL A 105 5.05 -1.66 5.42
CA VAL A 105 5.42 -2.56 4.33
C VAL A 105 5.52 -3.98 4.89
N THR A 106 4.79 -4.91 4.28
CA THR A 106 4.72 -6.26 4.81
C THR A 106 5.90 -7.14 4.42
N ASN A 107 6.57 -6.81 3.31
CA ASN A 107 7.71 -7.59 2.83
C ASN A 107 7.43 -9.08 2.70
N HIS A 108 6.30 -9.41 2.06
CA HIS A 108 5.89 -10.79 1.88
C HIS A 108 6.97 -11.68 1.28
N ASN A 109 7.77 -11.13 0.39
CA ASN A 109 8.80 -11.90 -0.29
C ASN A 109 9.98 -12.22 0.62
N PHE A 110 10.20 -11.42 1.63
CA PHE A 110 11.20 -11.74 2.65
C PHE A 110 10.72 -12.86 3.55
N HIS A 111 9.42 -12.92 3.82
CA HIS A 111 8.87 -13.99 4.65
C HIS A 111 9.09 -15.36 4.01
N ALA A 112 9.10 -15.42 2.70
CA ALA A 112 9.41 -16.65 2.00
C ALA A 112 10.86 -17.07 2.20
N ASN A 113 11.73 -16.13 2.54
CA ASN A 113 13.11 -16.40 2.82
C ASN A 113 13.40 -16.12 4.29
N ARG A 114 13.30 -17.13 5.10
CA ARG A 114 13.41 -16.99 6.55
C ARG A 114 14.78 -16.59 7.06
N LYS A 115 15.72 -16.40 6.19
CA LYS A 115 17.04 -15.95 6.58
C LYS A 115 17.16 -14.45 6.74
N ARG A 116 16.04 -13.73 6.60
CA ARG A 116 16.06 -12.28 6.68
C ARG A 116 15.01 -11.76 7.66
N PRO A 117 15.03 -12.22 8.90
CA PRO A 117 13.97 -11.82 9.82
C PRO A 117 14.00 -10.34 10.20
N THR A 118 15.15 -9.71 10.10
CA THR A 118 15.30 -8.32 10.51
C THR A 118 14.90 -7.33 9.44
N GLU A 119 14.55 -7.81 8.26
CA GLU A 119 14.21 -6.94 7.15
C GLU A 119 12.75 -6.98 6.82
N LEU A 120 11.92 -7.01 7.84
CA LEU A 120 10.48 -7.02 7.66
C LEU A 120 9.91 -5.66 7.36
N VAL A 121 10.69 -4.63 7.57
CA VAL A 121 10.30 -3.26 7.30
C VAL A 121 11.06 -2.80 6.08
N ASP A 122 10.47 -1.87 5.36
CA ASP A 122 11.13 -1.36 4.18
C ASP A 122 12.47 -0.74 4.59
N PRO A 123 13.56 -1.11 3.94
CA PRO A 123 14.87 -0.58 4.33
C PRO A 123 14.98 0.90 3.99
N LEU A 124 15.87 1.56 4.70
CA LEU A 124 16.16 2.95 4.39
C LEU A 124 16.82 3.06 3.01
N PRO A 125 16.69 4.21 2.37
CA PRO A 125 17.29 4.39 1.06
C PRO A 125 18.80 4.28 1.11
N LYS A 126 19.36 3.79 0.03
CA LYS A 126 20.80 3.62 -0.09
C LYS A 126 21.42 4.78 -0.85
N ILE A 127 21.00 5.91 -0.55
CA ILE A 127 21.44 7.08 -1.28
C ILE A 127 22.77 7.58 -0.79
#